data_99279463e02f9b3342c6ee13dca190c7
#
_entry.id   99279463e02f9b3342c6ee13dca190c7
#
_cell.length_a   1.000
_cell.length_b   1.000
_cell.length_c   1.000
_cell.angle_alpha   90.00
_cell.angle_beta   90.00
_cell.angle_gamma   90.00
#
_symmetry.space_group_name_H-M   'P 1'
#
loop_
_entity.id
_entity.type
_entity.pdbx_description
1 polymer ?
#
loop_
_entity_poly.entity_id
_entity_poly.type
_entity_poly.pdbx_seq_one_letter_code
_entity_poly.pdbx_strand_id
1 'polypeptide(L)'
;MQVGVFVPIGNNGWLISENSPQYMPSFDLNKTIAQKAEAYGLDFLLSMIKLRGFGGKTEFWEYNLESFTLMAGLAAVTEKIKIYATCPTLIIPPAFAARMASTIDSISHGRFGINLITGWQKPEYSQMGLWPGEDHFRNRYKMLSEYAEILRELWAKGVSDYKGDYYQMDDCRVRPVPTGDMKIICAGSSDEGLAFSAKYADYAFCLGKGVNTPTAFAFNNDRLAAATAKTGRDVSVFVLIMIIADETDEAAMAKWMHYRDGVDEAAVAWLGEQGAADKTSSTTNVRQLADRESAVNLNMGTLVGSYASIAHMLDEMATVPGTGGVLLTFDDFVEGVETFGTRIQPLMQSRRSG
;
A
#
# COMPACT_ATOMS: atom_id res chain seq x y z
N MET A 1 3.96 -14.20 10.85
CA MET A 1 3.28 -13.13 10.09
C MET A 1 4.32 -12.13 9.59
N GLN A 2 4.29 -11.70 8.31
CA GLN A 2 5.18 -10.66 7.78
C GLN A 2 4.78 -9.27 8.31
N VAL A 3 5.78 -8.39 8.45
CA VAL A 3 5.56 -7.01 8.88
C VAL A 3 6.27 -6.07 7.92
N GLY A 4 5.53 -5.15 7.34
CA GLY A 4 6.08 -4.13 6.45
C GLY A 4 5.76 -2.71 6.92
N VAL A 5 6.44 -1.73 6.33
CA VAL A 5 6.16 -0.31 6.54
C VAL A 5 5.63 0.32 5.25
N PHE A 6 4.50 1.01 5.34
CA PHE A 6 3.99 1.82 4.25
C PHE A 6 4.64 3.20 4.33
N VAL A 7 5.74 3.37 3.61
CA VAL A 7 6.61 4.53 3.75
C VAL A 7 5.91 5.86 3.39
N PRO A 8 6.18 6.95 4.13
CA PRO A 8 5.51 8.23 3.94
C PRO A 8 6.14 8.98 2.76
N ILE A 9 5.62 8.79 1.57
CA ILE A 9 6.05 9.51 0.37
C ILE A 9 5.38 10.87 0.22
N GLY A 10 4.25 11.09 0.90
CA GLY A 10 3.54 12.37 0.97
C GLY A 10 3.80 13.09 2.29
N ASN A 11 3.60 14.41 2.30
CA ASN A 11 3.69 15.19 3.53
C ASN A 11 2.65 14.74 4.56
N ASN A 12 2.99 14.87 5.84
CA ASN A 12 2.14 14.59 7.01
C ASN A 12 1.69 13.11 7.15
N GLY A 13 2.37 12.20 6.45
CA GLY A 13 2.12 10.76 6.57
C GLY A 13 0.68 10.37 6.26
N TRP A 14 -0.05 9.82 7.23
CA TRP A 14 -1.37 9.24 7.05
C TRP A 14 -2.43 9.84 7.98
N LEU A 15 -2.12 11.00 8.61
CA LEU A 15 -3.03 11.73 9.49
C LEU A 15 -3.43 13.06 8.88
N ILE A 16 -4.74 13.25 8.67
CA ILE A 16 -5.35 14.49 8.16
C ILE A 16 -5.71 15.36 9.36
N SER A 17 -4.70 15.84 10.07
CA SER A 17 -4.88 16.57 11.32
C SER A 17 -3.85 17.68 11.50
N GLU A 18 -4.32 18.86 11.92
CA GLU A 18 -3.47 19.98 12.31
C GLU A 18 -2.68 19.68 13.60
N ASN A 19 -3.15 18.74 14.43
CA ASN A 19 -2.53 18.35 15.69
C ASN A 19 -1.53 17.18 15.57
N SER A 20 -1.45 16.54 14.40
CA SER A 20 -0.47 15.47 14.16
C SER A 20 0.90 16.05 13.78
N PRO A 21 1.98 15.26 13.84
CA PRO A 21 3.28 15.67 13.35
C PRO A 21 3.20 16.15 11.91
N GLN A 22 3.71 17.36 11.65
CA GLN A 22 3.73 17.96 10.32
C GLN A 22 5.15 17.87 9.75
N TYR A 23 5.30 17.30 8.56
CA TYR A 23 6.61 17.14 7.92
C TYR A 23 6.51 17.05 6.39
N MET A 24 7.60 17.39 5.73
CA MET A 24 7.76 17.23 4.28
C MET A 24 8.39 15.89 3.94
N PRO A 25 7.99 15.23 2.85
CA PRO A 25 8.62 14.01 2.42
C PRO A 25 10.04 14.32 1.91
N SER A 26 10.98 13.45 2.25
CA SER A 26 12.35 13.54 1.75
C SER A 26 12.95 12.14 1.59
N PHE A 27 14.01 12.06 0.76
CA PHE A 27 14.77 10.82 0.65
C PHE A 27 15.41 10.43 1.99
N ASP A 28 15.98 11.41 2.71
CA ASP A 28 16.68 11.13 3.98
C ASP A 28 15.73 10.62 5.07
N LEU A 29 14.51 11.15 5.15
CA LEU A 29 13.46 10.62 6.03
C LEU A 29 13.17 9.15 5.71
N ASN A 30 12.85 8.87 4.44
CA ASN A 30 12.50 7.51 4.00
C ASN A 30 13.68 6.54 4.11
N LYS A 31 14.92 7.00 3.86
CA LYS A 31 16.14 6.22 4.09
C LYS A 31 16.30 5.84 5.57
N THR A 32 16.10 6.80 6.49
CA THR A 32 16.17 6.53 7.93
C THR A 32 15.15 5.48 8.35
N ILE A 33 13.90 5.61 7.88
CA ILE A 33 12.83 4.63 8.12
C ILE A 33 13.20 3.26 7.58
N ALA A 34 13.68 3.18 6.34
CA ALA A 34 14.04 1.93 5.67
C ALA A 34 15.16 1.18 6.40
N GLN A 35 16.23 1.89 6.77
CA GLN A 35 17.37 1.32 7.47
C GLN A 35 17.01 0.87 8.89
N LYS A 36 16.16 1.61 9.61
CA LYS A 36 15.64 1.18 10.91
C LYS A 36 14.75 -0.06 10.77
N ALA A 37 13.81 -0.07 9.80
CA ALA A 37 12.95 -1.21 9.53
C ALA A 37 13.77 -2.48 9.23
N GLU A 38 14.81 -2.36 8.41
CA GLU A 38 15.72 -3.47 8.13
C GLU A 38 16.53 -3.92 9.36
N ALA A 39 17.03 -2.97 10.16
CA ALA A 39 17.80 -3.27 11.37
C ALA A 39 16.97 -4.02 12.41
N TYR A 40 15.66 -3.73 12.50
CA TYR A 40 14.73 -4.47 13.36
C TYR A 40 14.15 -5.74 12.72
N GLY A 41 14.60 -6.09 11.52
CA GLY A 41 14.19 -7.34 10.85
C GLY A 41 12.74 -7.30 10.34
N LEU A 42 12.22 -6.14 9.97
CA LEU A 42 10.96 -6.04 9.26
C LEU A 42 11.12 -6.62 7.85
N ASP A 43 10.03 -7.13 7.27
CA ASP A 43 10.09 -7.98 6.08
C ASP A 43 10.06 -7.19 4.77
N PHE A 44 9.34 -6.05 4.71
CA PHE A 44 9.20 -5.29 3.47
C PHE A 44 8.87 -3.81 3.68
N LEU A 45 9.16 -3.03 2.65
CA LEU A 45 8.71 -1.66 2.48
C LEU A 45 7.78 -1.59 1.28
N LEU A 46 6.71 -0.83 1.38
CA LEU A 46 5.82 -0.51 0.28
C LEU A 46 5.61 1.00 0.23
N SER A 47 5.64 1.60 -0.96
CA SER A 47 5.28 3.00 -1.16
C SER A 47 3.93 3.11 -1.86
N MET A 48 3.16 4.16 -1.55
CA MET A 48 2.03 4.56 -2.38
C MET A 48 2.52 5.33 -3.60
N ILE A 49 1.60 5.76 -4.44
CA ILE A 49 1.76 6.86 -5.40
C ILE A 49 0.67 7.89 -5.16
N LYS A 50 1.02 9.16 -5.17
CA LYS A 50 0.11 10.28 -5.10
C LYS A 50 0.65 11.40 -5.99
N LEU A 51 -0.21 11.96 -6.85
CA LEU A 51 0.19 12.95 -7.86
C LEU A 51 -0.50 14.30 -7.63
N ARG A 52 -1.52 14.30 -6.78
CA ARG A 52 -2.25 15.49 -6.35
C ARG A 52 -2.86 15.21 -4.98
N GLY A 53 -2.62 16.08 -4.04
CA GLY A 53 -3.12 15.97 -2.67
C GLY A 53 -4.59 16.35 -2.52
N PHE A 54 -4.99 16.54 -1.28
CA PHE A 54 -6.35 16.85 -0.89
C PHE A 54 -6.50 18.27 -0.30
N GLY A 55 -5.39 19.05 -0.28
CA GLY A 55 -5.41 20.42 0.21
C GLY A 55 -5.72 20.55 1.69
N GLY A 56 -6.64 21.48 2.01
CA GLY A 56 -6.94 21.85 3.37
C GLY A 56 -5.85 22.71 4.00
N LYS A 57 -5.95 22.94 5.32
CA LYS A 57 -4.95 23.71 6.07
C LYS A 57 -3.62 22.95 6.22
N THR A 58 -3.70 21.63 6.25
CA THR A 58 -2.52 20.75 6.35
C THR A 58 -1.85 20.53 4.99
N GLU A 59 -2.39 21.08 3.89
CA GLU A 59 -1.96 20.78 2.52
C GLU A 59 -1.76 19.26 2.32
N PHE A 60 -2.70 18.45 2.81
CA PHE A 60 -2.53 16.99 2.95
C PHE A 60 -2.21 16.33 1.60
N TRP A 61 -1.02 15.72 1.52
CA TRP A 61 -0.47 15.06 0.35
C TRP A 61 -0.29 15.97 -0.88
N GLU A 62 -0.12 17.27 -0.71
CA GLU A 62 0.24 18.17 -1.82
C GLU A 62 1.70 18.01 -2.25
N TYR A 63 2.56 17.59 -1.34
CA TYR A 63 3.99 17.37 -1.59
C TYR A 63 4.27 15.87 -1.57
N ASN A 64 4.72 15.31 -2.72
CA ASN A 64 4.91 13.87 -2.86
C ASN A 64 6.22 13.55 -3.59
N LEU A 65 6.85 12.45 -3.19
CA LEU A 65 7.91 11.79 -3.96
C LEU A 65 7.32 10.78 -4.94
N GLU A 66 8.05 10.45 -6.00
CA GLU A 66 7.63 9.42 -6.96
C GLU A 66 8.07 8.03 -6.48
N SER A 67 7.18 7.06 -6.60
CA SER A 67 7.31 5.73 -6.00
C SER A 67 8.51 4.93 -6.51
N PHE A 68 8.64 4.74 -7.83
CA PHE A 68 9.73 3.91 -8.38
C PHE A 68 11.10 4.49 -8.12
N THR A 69 11.23 5.81 -8.30
CA THR A 69 12.50 6.51 -8.09
C THR A 69 12.92 6.47 -6.62
N LEU A 70 11.97 6.71 -5.70
CA LEU A 70 12.24 6.60 -4.27
C LEU A 70 12.66 5.18 -3.90
N MET A 71 11.90 4.16 -4.34
CA MET A 71 12.15 2.78 -3.97
C MET A 71 13.44 2.24 -4.59
N ALA A 72 13.88 2.74 -5.75
CA ALA A 72 15.21 2.47 -6.29
C ALA A 72 16.32 3.01 -5.36
N GLY A 73 16.15 4.23 -4.86
CA GLY A 73 17.07 4.81 -3.86
C GLY A 73 17.11 4.00 -2.56
N LEU A 74 15.95 3.57 -2.03
CA LEU A 74 15.88 2.77 -0.83
C LEU A 74 16.48 1.36 -1.03
N ALA A 75 16.30 0.78 -2.20
CA ALA A 75 16.94 -0.49 -2.57
C ALA A 75 18.47 -0.43 -2.52
N ALA A 76 19.05 0.72 -2.91
CA ALA A 76 20.51 0.94 -2.92
C ALA A 76 21.11 1.17 -1.52
N VAL A 77 20.29 1.50 -0.51
CA VAL A 77 20.75 1.79 0.87
C VAL A 77 20.30 0.75 1.90
N THR A 78 19.74 -0.37 1.42
CA THR A 78 19.31 -1.53 2.22
C THR A 78 19.83 -2.82 1.59
N GLU A 79 19.90 -3.93 2.36
CA GLU A 79 20.51 -5.18 1.91
C GLU A 79 19.55 -6.39 1.93
N LYS A 80 18.55 -6.40 2.82
CA LYS A 80 17.72 -7.59 3.10
C LYS A 80 16.22 -7.36 2.92
N ILE A 81 15.74 -6.19 3.33
CA ILE A 81 14.31 -5.88 3.32
C ILE A 81 13.76 -5.86 1.90
N LYS A 82 12.59 -6.46 1.67
CA LYS A 82 11.92 -6.45 0.37
C LYS A 82 11.40 -5.06 0.05
N ILE A 83 11.43 -4.70 -1.22
CA ILE A 83 11.08 -3.35 -1.70
C ILE A 83 9.92 -3.46 -2.70
N TYR A 84 8.82 -2.80 -2.41
CA TYR A 84 7.64 -2.78 -3.29
C TYR A 84 7.28 -1.35 -3.70
N ALA A 85 7.32 -1.07 -5.02
CA ALA A 85 6.89 0.21 -5.58
C ALA A 85 5.47 0.13 -6.11
N THR A 86 4.69 1.21 -5.97
CA THR A 86 3.36 1.31 -6.58
C THR A 86 3.45 1.82 -8.00
N CYS A 87 2.88 1.08 -8.93
CA CYS A 87 2.83 1.38 -10.36
C CYS A 87 1.48 1.98 -10.75
N PRO A 88 1.44 3.25 -11.16
CA PRO A 88 0.25 3.88 -11.73
C PRO A 88 0.10 3.46 -13.21
N THR A 89 -0.68 2.44 -13.49
CA THR A 89 -0.78 1.82 -14.83
C THR A 89 -1.36 2.72 -15.91
N LEU A 90 -2.01 3.83 -15.53
CA LEU A 90 -2.45 4.87 -16.46
C LEU A 90 -1.32 5.78 -16.97
N ILE A 91 -0.18 5.80 -16.29
CA ILE A 91 0.95 6.67 -16.61
C ILE A 91 2.08 5.88 -17.24
N ILE A 92 2.39 4.72 -16.69
CA ILE A 92 3.55 3.92 -17.04
C ILE A 92 3.10 2.77 -17.94
N PRO A 93 3.50 2.73 -19.23
CA PRO A 93 3.22 1.58 -20.08
C PRO A 93 3.85 0.28 -19.56
N PRO A 94 3.25 -0.90 -19.80
CA PRO A 94 3.70 -2.15 -19.20
C PRO A 94 5.15 -2.52 -19.53
N ALA A 95 5.60 -2.30 -20.78
CA ALA A 95 6.99 -2.55 -21.16
C ALA A 95 7.99 -1.65 -20.44
N PHE A 96 7.60 -0.38 -20.18
CA PHE A 96 8.45 0.54 -19.44
C PHE A 96 8.49 0.19 -17.95
N ALA A 97 7.34 -0.16 -17.35
CA ALA A 97 7.27 -0.67 -15.98
C ALA A 97 8.12 -1.95 -15.81
N ALA A 98 8.06 -2.87 -16.77
CA ALA A 98 8.87 -4.08 -16.74
C ALA A 98 10.37 -3.77 -16.72
N ARG A 99 10.81 -2.77 -17.51
CA ARG A 99 12.22 -2.34 -17.55
C ARG A 99 12.64 -1.63 -16.27
N MET A 100 11.82 -0.73 -15.73
CA MET A 100 12.09 -0.07 -14.45
C MET A 100 12.22 -1.11 -13.33
N ALA A 101 11.29 -2.08 -13.28
CA ALA A 101 11.30 -3.16 -12.31
C ALA A 101 12.56 -4.02 -12.40
N SER A 102 12.99 -4.41 -13.61
CA SER A 102 14.26 -5.15 -13.82
C SER A 102 15.48 -4.35 -13.37
N THR A 103 15.46 -3.03 -13.53
CA THR A 103 16.54 -2.15 -13.06
C THR A 103 16.60 -2.13 -11.53
N ILE A 104 15.46 -1.97 -10.86
CA ILE A 104 15.41 -1.96 -9.39
C ILE A 104 15.69 -3.36 -8.82
N ASP A 105 15.27 -4.43 -9.50
CA ASP A 105 15.64 -5.80 -9.15
C ASP A 105 17.17 -5.98 -9.12
N SER A 106 17.86 -5.46 -10.15
CA SER A 106 19.32 -5.46 -10.19
C SER A 106 19.96 -4.67 -9.05
N ILE A 107 19.42 -3.46 -8.74
CA ILE A 107 19.91 -2.63 -7.63
C ILE A 107 19.69 -3.34 -6.28
N SER A 108 18.53 -3.96 -6.11
CA SER A 108 18.12 -4.63 -4.88
C SER A 108 18.63 -6.06 -4.72
N HIS A 109 19.32 -6.61 -5.73
CA HIS A 109 19.74 -8.01 -5.76
C HIS A 109 18.58 -9.00 -5.56
N GLY A 110 17.49 -8.80 -6.33
CA GLY A 110 16.34 -9.72 -6.35
C GLY A 110 15.28 -9.51 -5.28
N ARG A 111 15.27 -8.34 -4.58
CA ARG A 111 14.31 -8.04 -3.50
C ARG A 111 13.12 -7.20 -3.94
N PHE A 112 13.00 -6.89 -5.22
CA PHE A 112 12.00 -5.96 -5.73
C PHE A 112 10.69 -6.66 -6.11
N GLY A 113 9.60 -5.93 -6.00
CA GLY A 113 8.27 -6.28 -6.48
C GLY A 113 7.43 -5.04 -6.74
N ILE A 114 6.20 -5.22 -7.22
CA ILE A 114 5.38 -4.13 -7.74
C ILE A 114 3.95 -4.23 -7.20
N ASN A 115 3.40 -3.10 -6.75
CA ASN A 115 1.99 -2.95 -6.45
C ASN A 115 1.29 -2.29 -7.63
N LEU A 116 0.32 -2.98 -8.23
CA LEU A 116 -0.42 -2.48 -9.40
C LEU A 116 -1.69 -1.75 -8.95
N ILE A 117 -1.85 -0.51 -9.42
CA ILE A 117 -3.07 0.28 -9.19
C ILE A 117 -3.65 0.78 -10.51
N THR A 118 -4.98 0.80 -10.57
CA THR A 118 -5.72 1.22 -11.78
C THR A 118 -5.98 2.72 -11.85
N GLY A 119 -5.72 3.48 -10.77
CA GLY A 119 -6.09 4.90 -10.68
C GLY A 119 -7.57 5.11 -10.36
N TRP A 120 -7.86 5.91 -9.37
CA TRP A 120 -9.23 6.19 -8.94
C TRP A 120 -9.55 7.69 -8.82
N GLN A 121 -8.55 8.51 -8.49
CA GLN A 121 -8.70 9.95 -8.31
C GLN A 121 -8.55 10.66 -9.65
N LYS A 122 -9.66 10.97 -10.31
CA LYS A 122 -9.68 11.62 -11.63
C LYS A 122 -8.77 12.85 -11.74
N PRO A 123 -8.74 13.79 -10.77
CA PRO A 123 -7.88 14.96 -10.86
C PRO A 123 -6.37 14.68 -10.93
N GLU A 124 -5.89 13.58 -10.34
CA GLU A 124 -4.48 13.19 -10.44
C GLU A 124 -4.04 12.97 -11.89
N TYR A 125 -4.90 12.35 -12.69
CA TYR A 125 -4.61 11.98 -14.08
C TYR A 125 -5.03 13.08 -15.05
N SER A 126 -6.16 13.76 -14.78
CA SER A 126 -6.67 14.85 -15.65
C SER A 126 -5.71 16.02 -15.72
N GLN A 127 -5.00 16.36 -14.64
CA GLN A 127 -3.99 17.44 -14.65
C GLN A 127 -2.84 17.19 -15.66
N MET A 128 -2.63 15.93 -16.05
CA MET A 128 -1.62 15.51 -17.04
C MET A 128 -2.25 15.12 -18.39
N GLY A 129 -3.57 15.26 -18.54
CA GLY A 129 -4.29 14.84 -19.75
C GLY A 129 -4.41 13.32 -19.92
N LEU A 130 -4.24 12.54 -18.85
CA LEU A 130 -4.16 11.06 -18.90
C LEU A 130 -5.42 10.35 -18.38
N TRP A 131 -6.49 11.08 -18.04
CA TRP A 131 -7.71 10.42 -17.61
C TRP A 131 -8.43 9.74 -18.78
N PRO A 132 -8.69 8.40 -18.73
CA PRO A 132 -9.22 7.65 -19.87
C PRO A 132 -10.68 7.93 -20.21
N GLY A 133 -11.40 8.69 -19.37
CA GLY A 133 -12.83 8.98 -19.59
C GLY A 133 -13.75 8.17 -18.67
N GLU A 134 -15.06 8.26 -18.95
CA GLU A 134 -16.12 7.74 -18.05
C GLU A 134 -16.16 6.21 -17.96
N ASP A 135 -15.67 5.50 -18.98
CA ASP A 135 -15.64 4.04 -18.99
C ASP A 135 -14.46 3.44 -18.20
N HIS A 136 -13.59 4.28 -17.63
CA HIS A 136 -12.41 3.82 -16.92
C HIS A 136 -12.77 2.82 -15.80
N PHE A 137 -13.69 3.17 -14.92
CA PHE A 137 -14.05 2.31 -13.78
C PHE A 137 -14.63 0.95 -14.20
N ARG A 138 -15.28 0.88 -15.36
CA ARG A 138 -15.83 -0.37 -15.93
C ARG A 138 -14.75 -1.27 -16.53
N ASN A 139 -13.73 -0.68 -17.14
CA ASN A 139 -12.75 -1.41 -17.96
C ASN A 139 -11.39 -1.59 -17.27
N ARG A 140 -11.12 -0.91 -16.17
CA ARG A 140 -9.80 -0.83 -15.52
C ARG A 140 -9.18 -2.19 -15.21
N TYR A 141 -9.95 -3.19 -14.77
CA TYR A 141 -9.41 -4.52 -14.45
C TYR A 141 -9.18 -5.39 -15.70
N LYS A 142 -9.89 -5.15 -16.80
CA LYS A 142 -9.57 -5.78 -18.08
C LYS A 142 -8.21 -5.29 -18.60
N MET A 143 -8.03 -3.97 -18.61
CA MET A 143 -6.77 -3.34 -18.95
C MET A 143 -5.63 -3.79 -18.04
N LEU A 144 -5.87 -3.87 -16.70
CA LEU A 144 -4.88 -4.33 -15.74
C LEU A 144 -4.50 -5.80 -15.95
N SER A 145 -5.41 -6.64 -16.40
CA SER A 145 -5.14 -8.05 -16.71
C SER A 145 -4.15 -8.20 -17.85
N GLU A 146 -4.36 -7.49 -18.96
CA GLU A 146 -3.40 -7.47 -20.07
C GLU A 146 -2.04 -6.90 -19.62
N TYR A 147 -2.07 -5.85 -18.80
CA TYR A 147 -0.87 -5.26 -18.22
C TYR A 147 -0.05 -6.28 -17.43
N ALA A 148 -0.70 -7.04 -16.55
CA ALA A 148 -0.04 -8.05 -15.72
C ALA A 148 0.48 -9.23 -16.59
N GLU A 149 -0.24 -9.65 -17.61
CA GLU A 149 0.20 -10.70 -18.55
C GLU A 149 1.46 -10.27 -19.30
N ILE A 150 1.51 -9.03 -19.79
CA ILE A 150 2.69 -8.46 -20.46
C ILE A 150 3.89 -8.39 -19.51
N LEU A 151 3.69 -7.93 -18.27
CA LEU A 151 4.76 -7.90 -17.27
C LEU A 151 5.34 -9.29 -17.03
N ARG A 152 4.49 -10.30 -16.78
CA ARG A 152 4.91 -11.68 -16.53
C ARG A 152 5.65 -12.26 -17.72
N GLU A 153 5.17 -11.99 -18.93
CA GLU A 153 5.83 -12.47 -20.17
C GLU A 153 7.21 -11.82 -20.35
N LEU A 154 7.31 -10.50 -20.22
CA LEU A 154 8.57 -9.77 -20.36
C LEU A 154 9.59 -10.17 -19.29
N TRP A 155 9.18 -10.37 -18.05
CA TRP A 155 10.09 -10.82 -16.99
C TRP A 155 10.55 -12.27 -17.17
N ALA A 156 9.68 -13.14 -17.71
CA ALA A 156 10.03 -14.55 -17.92
C ALA A 156 10.87 -14.77 -19.17
N LYS A 157 10.54 -14.09 -20.28
CA LYS A 157 11.12 -14.38 -21.62
C LYS A 157 12.05 -13.27 -22.14
N GLY A 158 11.91 -12.05 -21.62
CA GLY A 158 12.62 -10.87 -22.11
C GLY A 158 12.10 -10.36 -23.46
N VAL A 159 10.98 -10.88 -23.93
CA VAL A 159 10.32 -10.47 -25.19
C VAL A 159 8.82 -10.73 -25.09
N SER A 160 8.01 -9.88 -25.74
CA SER A 160 6.56 -10.04 -25.86
C SER A 160 6.06 -9.58 -27.23
N ASP A 161 5.18 -10.38 -27.82
CA ASP A 161 4.37 -10.07 -29.00
C ASP A 161 2.88 -10.02 -28.66
N TYR A 162 2.55 -9.70 -27.40
CA TYR A 162 1.20 -9.68 -26.86
C TYR A 162 0.25 -8.84 -27.73
N LYS A 163 -0.93 -9.38 -28.04
CA LYS A 163 -1.99 -8.70 -28.78
C LYS A 163 -3.29 -8.79 -27.98
N GLY A 164 -3.64 -7.71 -27.29
CA GLY A 164 -4.87 -7.57 -26.52
C GLY A 164 -5.75 -6.45 -27.03
N ASP A 165 -6.80 -6.15 -26.31
CA ASP A 165 -7.74 -5.07 -26.64
C ASP A 165 -7.17 -3.69 -26.25
N TYR A 166 -6.31 -3.64 -25.21
CA TYR A 166 -5.74 -2.40 -24.67
C TYR A 166 -4.27 -2.21 -25.00
N TYR A 167 -3.53 -3.30 -25.15
CA TYR A 167 -2.10 -3.25 -25.41
C TYR A 167 -1.71 -4.11 -26.61
N GLN A 168 -0.83 -3.55 -27.44
CA GLN A 168 -0.29 -4.22 -28.63
C GLN A 168 1.25 -4.16 -28.53
N MET A 169 1.90 -5.31 -28.39
CA MET A 169 3.36 -5.43 -28.41
C MET A 169 3.82 -5.95 -29.79
N ASP A 170 5.01 -5.55 -30.23
CA ASP A 170 5.62 -5.96 -31.48
C ASP A 170 7.12 -6.16 -31.26
N ASP A 171 7.58 -7.40 -31.17
CA ASP A 171 8.94 -7.79 -30.77
C ASP A 171 9.47 -6.94 -29.60
N CYS A 172 8.60 -6.67 -28.63
CA CYS A 172 8.90 -5.79 -27.51
C CYS A 172 9.91 -6.46 -26.58
N ARG A 173 11.09 -5.86 -26.42
CA ARG A 173 12.22 -6.47 -25.69
C ARG A 173 12.52 -5.74 -24.39
N VAL A 174 12.60 -6.49 -23.28
CA VAL A 174 13.04 -6.03 -21.96
C VAL A 174 14.13 -6.96 -21.44
N ARG A 175 15.37 -6.53 -21.60
CA ARG A 175 16.55 -7.23 -21.11
C ARG A 175 17.50 -6.25 -20.42
N PRO A 176 18.20 -6.67 -19.31
CA PRO A 176 18.13 -8.01 -18.72
C PRO A 176 16.75 -8.28 -18.10
N VAL A 177 16.40 -9.57 -17.99
CA VAL A 177 15.23 -9.99 -17.19
C VAL A 177 15.57 -9.91 -15.69
N PRO A 178 14.59 -9.80 -14.80
CA PRO A 178 14.81 -9.84 -13.37
C PRO A 178 15.50 -11.14 -12.93
N THR A 179 16.31 -11.07 -11.90
CA THR A 179 16.95 -12.23 -11.27
C THR A 179 16.18 -12.75 -10.07
N GLY A 180 15.38 -11.88 -9.45
CA GLY A 180 14.50 -12.20 -8.32
C GLY A 180 13.14 -12.71 -8.75
N ASP A 181 12.39 -13.22 -7.76
CA ASP A 181 10.99 -13.61 -7.91
C ASP A 181 10.09 -12.38 -7.78
N MET A 182 9.82 -11.74 -8.92
CA MET A 182 9.04 -10.50 -9.00
C MET A 182 7.61 -10.71 -8.51
N LYS A 183 7.33 -10.24 -7.30
CA LYS A 183 6.00 -10.30 -6.70
C LYS A 183 5.11 -9.17 -7.21
N ILE A 184 3.84 -9.49 -7.42
CA ILE A 184 2.78 -8.52 -7.74
C ILE A 184 1.84 -8.40 -6.54
N ILE A 185 1.63 -7.17 -6.08
CA ILE A 185 0.62 -6.81 -5.09
C ILE A 185 -0.54 -6.11 -5.82
N CYS A 186 -1.76 -6.27 -5.35
CA CYS A 186 -2.92 -5.53 -5.85
C CYS A 186 -3.82 -5.06 -4.71
N ALA A 187 -4.19 -3.78 -4.75
CA ALA A 187 -5.05 -3.13 -3.75
C ALA A 187 -6.55 -3.14 -4.09
N GLY A 188 -6.99 -3.95 -5.04
CA GLY A 188 -8.38 -4.02 -5.48
C GLY A 188 -9.26 -4.82 -4.54
N SER A 189 -10.29 -4.21 -3.93
CA SER A 189 -11.25 -4.84 -3.01
C SER A 189 -12.66 -5.00 -3.58
N SER A 190 -12.94 -4.53 -4.81
CA SER A 190 -14.16 -4.89 -5.54
C SER A 190 -14.12 -6.36 -6.00
N ASP A 191 -15.25 -6.91 -6.44
CA ASP A 191 -15.28 -8.30 -6.92
C ASP A 191 -14.35 -8.52 -8.13
N GLU A 192 -14.25 -7.56 -9.06
CA GLU A 192 -13.32 -7.58 -10.17
C GLU A 192 -11.86 -7.47 -9.68
N GLY A 193 -11.61 -6.63 -8.66
CA GLY A 193 -10.29 -6.49 -8.05
C GLY A 193 -9.82 -7.75 -7.34
N LEU A 194 -10.71 -8.42 -6.62
CA LEU A 194 -10.42 -9.71 -6.00
C LEU A 194 -10.24 -10.83 -7.03
N ALA A 195 -11.03 -10.84 -8.11
CA ALA A 195 -10.85 -11.78 -9.22
C ALA A 195 -9.50 -11.56 -9.92
N PHE A 196 -9.09 -10.30 -10.13
CA PHE A 196 -7.76 -9.96 -10.63
C PHE A 196 -6.67 -10.46 -9.68
N SER A 197 -6.78 -10.15 -8.39
CA SER A 197 -5.79 -10.58 -7.38
C SER A 197 -5.66 -12.10 -7.34
N ALA A 198 -6.77 -12.83 -7.35
CA ALA A 198 -6.78 -14.29 -7.36
C ALA A 198 -6.09 -14.90 -8.60
N LYS A 199 -6.07 -14.20 -9.74
CA LYS A 199 -5.45 -14.69 -10.98
C LYS A 199 -4.00 -14.26 -11.14
N TYR A 200 -3.64 -13.03 -10.75
CA TYR A 200 -2.37 -12.42 -11.13
C TYR A 200 -1.48 -12.00 -9.97
N ALA A 201 -2.07 -11.68 -8.79
CA ALA A 201 -1.29 -11.19 -7.66
C ALA A 201 -0.67 -12.33 -6.83
N ASP A 202 0.41 -12.02 -6.14
CA ASP A 202 1.01 -12.86 -5.11
C ASP A 202 0.51 -12.44 -3.71
N TYR A 203 0.18 -11.16 -3.57
CA TYR A 203 -0.44 -10.61 -2.37
C TYR A 203 -1.59 -9.67 -2.75
N ALA A 204 -2.69 -9.77 -2.02
CA ALA A 204 -3.73 -8.75 -2.04
C ALA A 204 -3.49 -7.76 -0.90
N PHE A 205 -3.96 -6.54 -1.07
CA PHE A 205 -3.88 -5.49 -0.06
C PHE A 205 -5.28 -5.11 0.38
N CYS A 206 -5.52 -5.03 1.68
CA CYS A 206 -6.77 -4.50 2.22
C CYS A 206 -6.52 -3.51 3.36
N LEU A 207 -7.53 -2.73 3.69
CA LEU A 207 -7.52 -1.85 4.87
C LEU A 207 -8.02 -2.62 6.09
N GLY A 208 -7.38 -2.43 7.22
CA GLY A 208 -7.99 -2.69 8.52
C GLY A 208 -9.20 -1.77 8.71
N LYS A 209 -9.99 -1.97 9.75
CA LYS A 209 -11.21 -1.20 10.00
C LYS A 209 -11.37 -0.88 11.48
N GLY A 210 -11.85 0.34 11.76
CA GLY A 210 -12.17 0.79 13.13
C GLY A 210 -10.95 0.98 14.02
N VAL A 211 -11.21 1.31 15.29
CA VAL A 211 -10.19 1.47 16.32
C VAL A 211 -10.22 0.26 17.25
N ASN A 212 -9.07 -0.36 17.48
CA ASN A 212 -8.92 -1.56 18.31
C ASN A 212 -9.87 -2.72 17.94
N THR A 213 -10.08 -2.90 16.63
CA THR A 213 -10.86 -4.02 16.07
C THR A 213 -9.97 -4.86 15.15
N PRO A 214 -8.98 -5.59 15.68
CA PRO A 214 -7.88 -6.21 14.94
C PRO A 214 -8.33 -7.22 13.90
N THR A 215 -9.49 -7.87 14.06
CA THR A 215 -10.00 -8.90 13.14
C THR A 215 -11.11 -8.41 12.19
N ALA A 216 -11.47 -7.13 12.23
CA ALA A 216 -12.60 -6.59 11.44
C ALA A 216 -12.41 -6.67 9.91
N PHE A 217 -11.20 -6.93 9.43
CA PHE A 217 -10.87 -7.13 8.02
C PHE A 217 -11.12 -8.58 7.52
N ALA A 218 -11.45 -9.54 8.40
CA ALA A 218 -11.60 -10.97 8.06
C ALA A 218 -12.54 -11.19 6.87
N PHE A 219 -13.61 -10.41 6.75
CA PHE A 219 -14.52 -10.46 5.61
C PHE A 219 -13.81 -10.27 4.25
N ASN A 220 -12.77 -9.43 4.18
CA ASN A 220 -12.00 -9.26 2.94
C ASN A 220 -11.18 -10.51 2.61
N ASN A 221 -10.61 -11.15 3.62
CA ASN A 221 -9.87 -12.41 3.46
C ASN A 221 -10.79 -13.54 2.98
N ASP A 222 -12.01 -13.66 3.52
CA ASP A 222 -12.99 -14.66 3.11
C ASP A 222 -13.40 -14.48 1.64
N ARG A 223 -13.62 -13.23 1.20
CA ARG A 223 -13.93 -12.92 -0.21
C ARG A 223 -12.77 -13.26 -1.13
N LEU A 224 -11.54 -12.97 -0.73
CA LEU A 224 -10.36 -13.35 -1.51
C LEU A 224 -10.22 -14.88 -1.56
N ALA A 225 -10.39 -15.58 -0.45
CA ALA A 225 -10.36 -17.05 -0.39
C ALA A 225 -11.39 -17.68 -1.34
N ALA A 226 -12.61 -17.13 -1.40
CA ALA A 226 -13.63 -17.57 -2.35
C ALA A 226 -13.24 -17.32 -3.83
N ALA A 227 -12.47 -16.26 -4.11
CA ALA A 227 -11.97 -15.97 -5.45
C ALA A 227 -10.80 -16.88 -5.82
N THR A 228 -9.84 -17.12 -4.91
CA THR A 228 -8.67 -17.99 -5.13
C THR A 228 -9.04 -19.46 -5.25
N ALA A 229 -10.12 -19.90 -4.61
CA ALA A 229 -10.65 -21.27 -4.79
C ALA A 229 -10.99 -21.59 -6.26
N LYS A 230 -11.31 -20.58 -7.07
CA LYS A 230 -11.59 -20.74 -8.50
C LYS A 230 -10.33 -20.82 -9.38
N THR A 231 -9.21 -20.31 -8.90
CA THR A 231 -7.93 -20.25 -9.65
C THR A 231 -6.93 -21.29 -9.18
N GLY A 232 -7.11 -21.86 -7.98
CA GLY A 232 -6.18 -22.78 -7.33
C GLY A 232 -4.86 -22.10 -6.89
N ARG A 233 -4.80 -20.77 -6.87
CA ARG A 233 -3.60 -20.03 -6.44
C ARG A 233 -3.68 -19.70 -4.94
N ASP A 234 -2.53 -19.69 -4.31
CA ASP A 234 -2.35 -19.17 -2.95
C ASP A 234 -2.02 -17.67 -3.03
N VAL A 235 -2.91 -16.83 -2.50
CA VAL A 235 -2.76 -15.38 -2.43
C VAL A 235 -3.07 -14.92 -1.03
N SER A 236 -2.05 -14.42 -0.33
CA SER A 236 -2.19 -13.90 1.03
C SER A 236 -2.54 -12.41 1.04
N VAL A 237 -3.04 -11.92 2.19
CA VAL A 237 -3.43 -10.52 2.36
C VAL A 237 -2.41 -9.76 3.19
N PHE A 238 -2.00 -8.58 2.73
CA PHE A 238 -1.36 -7.55 3.54
C PHE A 238 -2.42 -6.57 4.04
N VAL A 239 -2.51 -6.42 5.36
CA VAL A 239 -3.50 -5.55 6.01
C VAL A 239 -2.86 -4.24 6.42
N LEU A 240 -3.33 -3.13 5.83
CA LEU A 240 -2.90 -1.79 6.24
C LEU A 240 -3.52 -1.41 7.57
N ILE A 241 -2.67 -1.05 8.53
CA ILE A 241 -3.07 -0.67 9.88
C ILE A 241 -2.20 0.49 10.39
N MET A 242 -2.80 1.43 11.10
CA MET A 242 -2.08 2.48 11.81
C MET A 242 -1.82 2.06 13.25
N ILE A 243 -0.65 2.39 13.76
CA ILE A 243 -0.28 2.20 15.16
C ILE A 243 -0.14 3.55 15.82
N ILE A 244 -0.87 3.75 16.94
CA ILE A 244 -0.74 4.86 17.87
C ILE A 244 -0.39 4.24 19.23
N ALA A 245 0.88 4.17 19.53
CA ALA A 245 1.39 3.52 20.74
C ALA A 245 1.92 4.54 21.76
N ASP A 246 1.82 4.18 23.05
CA ASP A 246 2.43 4.91 24.16
C ASP A 246 2.75 3.94 25.31
N GLU A 247 3.25 4.43 26.44
CA GLU A 247 3.58 3.62 27.63
C GLU A 247 2.33 2.97 28.25
N THR A 248 1.16 3.63 28.17
CA THR A 248 -0.12 3.11 28.69
C THR A 248 -1.23 3.24 27.65
N ASP A 249 -2.29 2.45 27.81
CA ASP A 249 -3.47 2.52 26.92
C ASP A 249 -4.16 3.89 27.01
N GLU A 250 -4.18 4.50 28.18
CA GLU A 250 -4.77 5.83 28.40
C GLU A 250 -3.96 6.92 27.69
N ALA A 251 -2.62 6.88 27.76
CA ALA A 251 -1.76 7.85 27.10
C ALA A 251 -1.88 7.74 25.57
N ALA A 252 -1.87 6.53 25.04
CA ALA A 252 -2.07 6.29 23.62
C ALA A 252 -3.46 6.76 23.13
N MET A 253 -4.51 6.50 23.91
CA MET A 253 -5.86 6.96 23.59
C MET A 253 -5.98 8.49 23.65
N ALA A 254 -5.34 9.14 24.63
CA ALA A 254 -5.30 10.61 24.71
C ALA A 254 -4.60 11.21 23.48
N LYS A 255 -3.50 10.59 23.01
CA LYS A 255 -2.77 10.97 21.80
C LYS A 255 -3.67 10.83 20.54
N TRP A 256 -4.37 9.71 20.43
CA TRP A 256 -5.33 9.49 19.33
C TRP A 256 -6.46 10.53 19.33
N MET A 257 -7.06 10.82 20.49
CA MET A 257 -8.11 11.83 20.61
C MET A 257 -7.60 13.23 20.25
N HIS A 258 -6.37 13.58 20.66
CA HIS A 258 -5.74 14.84 20.28
C HIS A 258 -5.63 15.01 18.75
N TYR A 259 -5.26 13.94 18.04
CA TYR A 259 -5.23 13.98 16.57
C TYR A 259 -6.64 14.12 15.97
N ARG A 260 -7.63 13.44 16.51
CA ARG A 260 -9.01 13.56 16.06
C ARG A 260 -9.58 14.97 16.26
N ASP A 261 -9.23 15.62 17.35
CA ASP A 261 -9.69 16.98 17.65
C ASP A 261 -9.12 18.03 16.69
N GLY A 262 -8.02 17.73 16.01
CA GLY A 262 -7.38 18.59 15.02
C GLY A 262 -7.70 18.24 13.58
N VAL A 263 -8.74 17.47 13.28
CA VAL A 263 -9.05 17.02 11.91
C VAL A 263 -9.17 18.20 10.93
N ASP A 264 -8.53 18.08 9.77
CA ASP A 264 -8.64 19.05 8.67
C ASP A 264 -9.88 18.73 7.83
N GLU A 265 -11.00 19.33 8.21
CA GLU A 265 -12.33 19.11 7.60
C GLU A 265 -12.35 19.41 6.09
N ALA A 266 -11.55 20.37 5.62
CA ALA A 266 -11.52 20.72 4.20
C ALA A 266 -10.84 19.63 3.36
N ALA A 267 -9.72 19.08 3.85
CA ALA A 267 -9.04 17.97 3.20
C ALA A 267 -9.89 16.70 3.21
N VAL A 268 -10.54 16.40 4.35
CA VAL A 268 -11.46 15.25 4.49
C VAL A 268 -12.66 15.37 3.56
N ALA A 269 -13.27 16.56 3.45
CA ALA A 269 -14.41 16.78 2.57
C ALA A 269 -14.05 16.49 1.12
N TRP A 270 -12.89 16.99 0.66
CA TRP A 270 -12.46 16.76 -0.73
C TRP A 270 -12.07 15.32 -1.00
N LEU A 271 -11.40 14.65 -0.07
CA LEU A 271 -11.16 13.20 -0.14
C LEU A 271 -12.47 12.42 -0.33
N GLY A 272 -13.50 12.76 0.46
CA GLY A 272 -14.83 12.15 0.37
C GLY A 272 -15.50 12.35 -1.00
N GLU A 273 -15.43 13.56 -1.57
CA GLU A 273 -15.94 13.85 -2.91
C GLU A 273 -15.25 13.01 -3.99
N GLN A 274 -13.92 12.90 -3.91
CA GLN A 274 -13.15 12.09 -4.87
C GLN A 274 -13.47 10.60 -4.74
N GLY A 275 -13.57 10.08 -3.51
CA GLY A 275 -13.92 8.69 -3.25
C GLY A 275 -15.32 8.30 -3.73
N ALA A 276 -16.25 9.24 -3.79
CA ALA A 276 -17.61 9.03 -4.29
C ALA A 276 -17.70 8.94 -5.83
N ALA A 277 -16.64 9.24 -6.57
CA ALA A 277 -16.63 9.26 -8.04
C ALA A 277 -16.80 7.86 -8.68
N ASP A 278 -16.28 6.82 -8.05
CA ASP A 278 -16.48 5.43 -8.50
C ASP A 278 -17.87 4.91 -8.06
N LYS A 279 -18.78 4.80 -9.01
CA LYS A 279 -20.14 4.28 -8.79
C LYS A 279 -20.27 2.78 -9.08
N THR A 280 -19.22 2.12 -9.53
CA THR A 280 -19.28 0.70 -9.99
C THR A 280 -19.29 -0.30 -8.84
N SER A 281 -18.81 0.06 -7.66
CA SER A 281 -18.77 -0.82 -6.49
C SER A 281 -18.97 -0.05 -5.19
N SER A 282 -19.69 -0.66 -4.23
CA SER A 282 -19.86 -0.15 -2.86
C SER A 282 -18.81 -0.65 -1.87
N THR A 283 -17.98 -1.62 -2.26
CA THR A 283 -17.06 -2.35 -1.37
C THR A 283 -15.58 -2.05 -1.64
N THR A 284 -15.27 -0.91 -2.27
CA THR A 284 -13.89 -0.53 -2.57
C THR A 284 -13.17 0.05 -1.35
N ASN A 285 -11.85 -0.18 -1.25
CA ASN A 285 -10.99 0.50 -0.27
C ASN A 285 -11.16 2.03 -0.34
N VAL A 286 -11.31 2.58 -1.55
CA VAL A 286 -11.53 4.02 -1.77
C VAL A 286 -12.80 4.53 -1.09
N ARG A 287 -13.90 3.76 -1.10
CA ARG A 287 -15.11 4.15 -0.37
C ARG A 287 -14.94 4.09 1.14
N GLN A 288 -14.18 3.13 1.65
CA GLN A 288 -13.84 3.09 3.06
C GLN A 288 -13.02 4.32 3.45
N LEU A 289 -12.01 4.70 2.64
CA LEU A 289 -11.22 5.92 2.87
C LEU A 289 -12.07 7.20 2.90
N ALA A 290 -13.16 7.22 2.15
CA ALA A 290 -14.02 8.39 1.98
C ALA A 290 -15.17 8.49 3.01
N ASP A 291 -15.32 7.54 3.92
CA ASP A 291 -16.32 7.59 4.99
C ASP A 291 -15.92 8.66 6.03
N ARG A 292 -16.89 9.50 6.44
CA ARG A 292 -16.62 10.66 7.31
C ARG A 292 -16.50 10.33 8.80
N GLU A 293 -16.88 9.12 9.23
CA GLU A 293 -16.99 8.78 10.64
C GLU A 293 -15.64 8.71 11.39
N SER A 294 -14.53 8.48 10.69
CA SER A 294 -13.18 8.37 11.27
C SER A 294 -12.10 8.89 10.32
N ALA A 295 -12.41 9.93 9.54
CA ALA A 295 -11.62 10.34 8.38
C ALA A 295 -10.22 10.87 8.69
N VAL A 296 -9.89 11.18 9.95
CA VAL A 296 -8.59 11.75 10.35
C VAL A 296 -7.39 10.91 9.90
N ASN A 297 -7.55 9.60 9.77
CA ASN A 297 -6.50 8.68 9.29
C ASN A 297 -6.95 7.89 8.06
N LEU A 298 -7.72 8.49 7.18
CA LEU A 298 -8.23 7.84 5.96
C LEU A 298 -9.10 6.60 6.26
N ASN A 299 -9.75 6.55 7.40
CA ASN A 299 -10.54 5.40 7.88
C ASN A 299 -9.79 4.06 7.87
N MET A 300 -8.48 4.08 7.97
CA MET A 300 -7.70 2.86 8.17
C MET A 300 -8.00 2.27 9.55
N GLY A 301 -7.93 0.95 9.65
CA GLY A 301 -7.89 0.31 10.95
C GLY A 301 -6.75 0.88 11.78
N THR A 302 -7.01 1.17 13.06
CA THR A 302 -6.03 1.78 13.96
C THR A 302 -5.94 0.97 15.23
N LEU A 303 -4.74 0.61 15.63
CA LEU A 303 -4.45 0.03 16.93
C LEU A 303 -3.90 1.13 17.84
N VAL A 304 -4.63 1.39 18.94
CA VAL A 304 -4.32 2.44 19.91
C VAL A 304 -4.13 1.78 21.26
N GLY A 305 -2.96 1.92 21.87
CA GLY A 305 -2.72 1.30 23.17
C GLY A 305 -1.26 1.24 23.58
N SER A 306 -1.03 0.63 24.74
CA SER A 306 0.30 0.31 25.25
C SER A 306 1.02 -0.67 24.31
N TYR A 307 2.33 -0.75 24.43
CA TYR A 307 3.13 -1.65 23.60
C TYR A 307 2.67 -3.11 23.71
N ALA A 308 2.24 -3.54 24.88
CA ALA A 308 1.72 -4.88 25.12
C ALA A 308 0.34 -5.09 24.47
N SER A 309 -0.55 -4.11 24.59
CA SER A 309 -1.87 -4.13 23.97
C SER A 309 -1.77 -4.18 22.43
N ILE A 310 -0.89 -3.38 21.83
CA ILE A 310 -0.61 -3.40 20.39
C ILE A 310 -0.08 -4.77 19.95
N ALA A 311 0.90 -5.33 20.66
CA ALA A 311 1.47 -6.63 20.33
C ALA A 311 0.40 -7.73 20.37
N HIS A 312 -0.49 -7.72 21.36
CA HIS A 312 -1.60 -8.66 21.48
C HIS A 312 -2.57 -8.53 20.29
N MET A 313 -3.00 -7.32 19.95
CA MET A 313 -3.89 -7.09 18.80
C MET A 313 -3.27 -7.51 17.48
N LEU A 314 -1.96 -7.31 17.28
CA LEU A 314 -1.24 -7.79 16.09
C LEU A 314 -1.18 -9.34 16.05
N ASP A 315 -1.04 -9.99 17.19
CA ASP A 315 -1.14 -11.45 17.27
C ASP A 315 -2.55 -11.96 16.95
N GLU A 316 -3.61 -11.25 17.38
CA GLU A 316 -4.98 -11.56 16.95
C GLU A 316 -5.16 -11.43 15.43
N MET A 317 -4.61 -10.37 14.81
CA MET A 317 -4.61 -10.22 13.35
C MET A 317 -3.98 -11.41 12.63
N ALA A 318 -2.89 -11.96 13.20
CA ALA A 318 -2.20 -13.11 12.64
C ALA A 318 -3.03 -14.41 12.68
N THR A 319 -4.06 -14.48 13.51
CA THR A 319 -4.96 -15.66 13.60
C THR A 319 -6.00 -15.70 12.49
N VAL A 320 -6.25 -14.58 11.81
CA VAL A 320 -7.24 -14.51 10.73
C VAL A 320 -6.72 -15.28 9.50
N PRO A 321 -7.43 -16.29 9.00
CA PRO A 321 -7.00 -17.08 7.86
C PRO A 321 -6.70 -16.21 6.63
N GLY A 322 -5.65 -16.55 5.87
CA GLY A 322 -5.24 -15.81 4.67
C GLY A 322 -4.45 -14.53 4.95
N THR A 323 -4.21 -14.17 6.21
CA THR A 323 -3.35 -13.02 6.56
C THR A 323 -1.88 -13.38 6.32
N GLY A 324 -1.27 -12.80 5.30
CA GLY A 324 0.17 -12.93 5.00
C GLY A 324 1.03 -12.00 5.85
N GLY A 325 0.49 -10.82 6.15
CA GLY A 325 1.22 -9.81 6.92
C GLY A 325 0.43 -8.55 7.20
N VAL A 326 1.08 -7.65 7.94
CA VAL A 326 0.59 -6.30 8.21
C VAL A 326 1.49 -5.27 7.55
N LEU A 327 0.88 -4.21 7.07
CA LEU A 327 1.55 -3.04 6.50
C LEU A 327 1.28 -1.87 7.44
N LEU A 328 2.33 -1.40 8.12
CA LEU A 328 2.22 -0.46 9.21
C LEU A 328 2.38 0.98 8.75
N THR A 329 1.56 1.86 9.31
CA THR A 329 1.76 3.29 9.35
C THR A 329 1.84 3.78 10.79
N PHE A 330 2.47 4.92 11.01
CA PHE A 330 2.68 5.52 12.31
C PHE A 330 2.32 7.00 12.26
N ASP A 331 2.09 7.60 13.40
CA ASP A 331 1.95 9.05 13.56
C ASP A 331 3.27 9.78 13.34
N ASP A 332 4.36 9.34 13.99
CA ASP A 332 5.75 9.64 13.65
C ASP A 332 6.41 8.35 13.14
N PHE A 333 6.94 8.38 11.93
CA PHE A 333 7.49 7.17 11.31
C PHE A 333 8.84 6.76 11.86
N VAL A 334 9.70 7.72 12.21
CA VAL A 334 11.05 7.40 12.71
C VAL A 334 10.96 6.84 14.12
N GLU A 335 10.19 7.52 14.99
CA GLU A 335 9.93 7.07 16.36
C GLU A 335 9.07 5.79 16.36
N GLY A 336 8.06 5.74 15.51
CA GLY A 336 7.13 4.60 15.42
C GLY A 336 7.83 3.30 15.01
N VAL A 337 8.73 3.33 14.01
CA VAL A 337 9.51 2.15 13.62
C VAL A 337 10.50 1.76 14.74
N GLU A 338 11.12 2.72 15.41
CA GLU A 338 11.99 2.48 16.57
C GLU A 338 11.22 1.80 17.70
N THR A 339 10.10 2.37 18.10
CA THR A 339 9.23 1.85 19.16
C THR A 339 8.68 0.48 18.81
N PHE A 340 8.25 0.30 17.56
CA PHE A 340 7.79 -1.00 17.09
C PHE A 340 8.89 -2.06 17.22
N GLY A 341 10.08 -1.79 16.70
CA GLY A 341 11.19 -2.74 16.69
C GLY A 341 11.72 -3.08 18.10
N THR A 342 11.75 -2.09 19.00
CA THR A 342 12.36 -2.25 20.33
C THR A 342 11.37 -2.62 21.43
N ARG A 343 10.10 -2.20 21.33
CA ARG A 343 9.12 -2.29 22.43
C ARG A 343 7.91 -3.18 22.10
N ILE A 344 7.46 -3.22 20.83
CA ILE A 344 6.26 -3.96 20.43
C ILE A 344 6.61 -5.32 19.87
N GLN A 345 7.45 -5.37 18.80
CA GLN A 345 7.80 -6.61 18.10
C GLN A 345 8.35 -7.71 19.03
N PRO A 346 9.20 -7.43 20.05
CA PRO A 346 9.68 -8.46 20.98
C PRO A 346 8.57 -9.13 21.82
N LEU A 347 7.41 -8.48 21.95
CA LEU A 347 6.26 -9.01 22.69
C LEU A 347 5.34 -9.88 21.81
N MET A 348 5.42 -9.75 20.48
CA MET A 348 4.56 -10.47 19.53
C MET A 348 4.90 -11.96 19.47
N GLN A 349 3.91 -12.83 19.70
CA GLN A 349 4.05 -14.29 19.56
C GLN A 349 4.18 -14.69 18.08
N SER A 350 3.43 -14.03 17.19
CA SER A 350 3.44 -14.28 15.74
C SER A 350 4.79 -13.98 15.06
N ARG A 351 5.73 -13.31 15.75
CA ARG A 351 7.11 -13.07 15.28
C ARG A 351 8.14 -14.03 15.88
N ARG A 352 7.81 -14.76 16.96
CA ARG A 352 8.72 -15.71 17.63
C ARG A 352 8.73 -17.08 16.97
N SER A 353 7.79 -17.37 16.09
CA SER A 353 7.56 -18.70 15.51
C SER A 353 8.25 -18.91 14.14
N GLY A 354 9.22 -18.06 13.78
CA GLY A 354 9.94 -18.12 12.50
C GLY A 354 11.40 -18.49 12.65
#